data_c129124ec6fdddbc6497e470b5b7cb25
#
_entry.id   c129124ec6fdddbc6497e470b5b7cb25
#
_cell.length_a   1.000
_cell.length_b   1.000
_cell.length_c   1.000
_cell.angle_alpha   90.00
_cell.angle_beta   90.00
_cell.angle_gamma   90.00
#
_symmetry.space_group_name_H-M   'P 1'
#
loop_
_entity.id
_entity.type
_entity.pdbx_description
1 polymer ?
#
loop_
_entity_poly.entity_id
_entity_poly.type
_entity_poly.pdbx_seq_one_letter_code
_entity_poly.pdbx_strand_id
1 'polypeptide(L)'
;TLAYSTDKEVNLLELADRVQNIEQEKRRLQRKMDRSRRATNPENYNSDGTFKRGVKLTRNKSKRYRRIQHQLAMIQHHQADIRKQQHNELANYLLTLGDCFFVENMSYCDLVHRANKTEISEKTGRYKRKKRFGKSIANKAPAMLITMLKQKCQSRGLKGVKEVDTHVRASQY
;
A
#
# COMPACT_ATOMS: atom_id res chain seq x y z
N THR A 1 -5.47 7.30 -7.22
CA THR A 1 -5.63 8.68 -7.67
C THR A 1 -5.82 9.56 -6.43
N LEU A 2 -5.20 10.71 -6.40
CA LEU A 2 -5.41 11.81 -5.47
C LEU A 2 -6.10 12.93 -6.25
N ALA A 3 -7.21 13.43 -5.75
CA ALA A 3 -7.82 14.66 -6.26
C ALA A 3 -7.45 15.80 -5.31
N TYR A 4 -7.08 16.94 -5.86
CA TYR A 4 -6.96 18.18 -5.12
C TYR A 4 -7.57 19.33 -5.92
N SER A 5 -8.16 20.28 -5.23
CA SER A 5 -8.71 21.47 -5.84
C SER A 5 -8.08 22.71 -5.22
N THR A 6 -7.93 23.71 -6.05
CA THR A 6 -7.63 25.09 -5.67
C THR A 6 -8.85 25.94 -6.05
N ASP A 7 -8.87 27.21 -5.68
CA ASP A 7 -9.96 28.13 -6.06
C ASP A 7 -10.18 28.24 -7.59
N LYS A 8 -9.22 27.76 -8.38
CA LYS A 8 -9.22 27.91 -9.85
C LYS A 8 -9.35 26.60 -10.60
N GLU A 9 -8.85 25.51 -10.03
CA GLU A 9 -8.68 24.24 -10.77
C GLU A 9 -8.89 23.03 -9.92
N VAL A 10 -9.40 21.97 -10.52
CA VAL A 10 -9.45 20.60 -9.95
C VAL A 10 -8.47 19.73 -10.70
N ASN A 11 -7.55 19.12 -9.96
CA ASN A 11 -6.49 18.30 -10.53
C ASN A 11 -6.55 16.87 -9.99
N LEU A 12 -6.20 15.91 -10.85
CA LEU A 12 -6.10 14.50 -10.52
C LEU A 12 -4.66 14.03 -10.70
N LEU A 13 -4.08 13.47 -9.65
CA LEU A 13 -2.73 12.90 -9.67
C LEU A 13 -2.74 11.42 -9.31
N GLU A 14 -1.86 10.64 -9.91
CA GLU A 14 -1.62 9.29 -9.46
C GLU A 14 -0.55 9.29 -8.36
N LEU A 15 -0.96 8.89 -7.16
CA LEU A 15 -0.07 8.86 -6.00
C LEU A 15 0.93 7.70 -6.11
N ALA A 16 2.22 7.98 -5.94
CA ALA A 16 3.30 7.01 -5.93
C ALA A 16 3.30 6.09 -7.17
N ASP A 17 3.20 6.67 -8.36
CA ASP A 17 3.14 5.97 -9.65
C ASP A 17 4.41 5.16 -9.96
N ARG A 18 5.59 5.70 -9.64
CA ARG A 18 6.90 5.03 -9.84
C ARG A 18 7.04 3.72 -9.06
N VAL A 19 6.25 3.53 -8.00
CA VAL A 19 6.26 2.31 -7.18
C VAL A 19 5.72 1.09 -7.95
N GLN A 20 4.87 1.26 -8.95
CA GLN A 20 4.26 0.15 -9.71
C GLN A 20 5.29 -0.66 -10.51
N ASN A 21 6.33 -0.04 -11.02
CA ASN A 21 7.36 -0.69 -11.85
C ASN A 21 8.17 -1.74 -11.07
N ILE A 22 8.25 -1.62 -9.74
CA ILE A 22 9.04 -2.51 -8.87
C ILE A 22 8.25 -3.78 -8.46
N GLU A 23 6.94 -3.78 -8.57
CA GLU A 23 6.07 -4.89 -8.12
C GLU A 23 6.33 -6.20 -8.87
N GLN A 24 6.67 -6.16 -10.14
CA GLN A 24 6.94 -7.38 -10.92
C GLN A 24 8.20 -8.09 -10.42
N GLU A 25 9.27 -7.35 -10.17
CA GLU A 25 10.51 -7.90 -9.65
C GLU A 25 10.35 -8.46 -8.24
N LYS A 26 9.64 -7.74 -7.37
CA LYS A 26 9.27 -8.20 -6.03
C LYS A 26 8.53 -9.54 -6.09
N ARG A 27 7.53 -9.69 -6.95
CA ARG A 27 6.82 -10.96 -7.15
C ARG A 27 7.72 -12.08 -7.66
N ARG A 28 8.65 -11.76 -8.56
CA ARG A 28 9.62 -12.73 -9.10
C ARG A 28 10.52 -13.25 -7.98
N LEU A 29 11.04 -12.38 -7.12
CA LEU A 29 11.88 -12.78 -5.98
C LEU A 29 11.10 -13.57 -4.93
N GLN A 30 9.87 -13.18 -4.64
CA GLN A 30 8.99 -13.94 -3.73
C GLN A 30 8.77 -15.37 -4.21
N ARG A 31 8.53 -15.56 -5.51
CA ARG A 31 8.40 -16.92 -6.10
C ARG A 31 9.70 -17.71 -6.02
N LYS A 32 10.86 -17.06 -6.25
CA LYS A 32 12.17 -17.72 -6.10
C LYS A 32 12.43 -18.13 -4.64
N MET A 33 12.10 -17.26 -3.69
CA MET A 33 12.23 -17.53 -2.26
C MET A 33 11.34 -18.69 -1.82
N ASP A 34 10.09 -18.74 -2.31
CA ASP A 34 9.16 -19.83 -2.01
C ASP A 34 9.66 -21.17 -2.53
N ARG A 35 10.14 -21.22 -3.77
CA ARG A 35 10.76 -22.44 -4.34
C ARG A 35 11.98 -22.91 -3.54
N SER A 36 12.85 -21.98 -3.12
CA SER A 36 14.02 -22.31 -2.29
C SER A 36 13.59 -22.85 -0.92
N ARG A 37 12.55 -22.28 -0.32
CA ARG A 37 12.00 -22.75 0.95
C ARG A 37 11.44 -24.16 0.86
N ARG A 38 10.68 -24.45 -0.20
CA ARG A 38 10.10 -25.78 -0.45
C ARG A 38 11.19 -26.83 -0.64
N ALA A 39 12.22 -26.52 -1.44
CA ALA A 39 13.34 -27.43 -1.67
C ALA A 39 14.16 -27.71 -0.40
N THR A 40 14.23 -26.77 0.55
CA THR A 40 15.03 -26.92 1.78
C THR A 40 14.25 -27.62 2.90
N ASN A 41 12.92 -27.58 2.87
CA ASN A 41 12.05 -28.13 3.90
C ASN A 41 10.90 -28.95 3.25
N PRO A 42 11.19 -30.01 2.51
CA PRO A 42 10.17 -30.80 1.80
C PRO A 42 9.17 -31.45 2.77
N GLU A 43 9.60 -31.78 3.98
CA GLU A 43 8.80 -32.39 5.03
C GLU A 43 7.59 -31.53 5.46
N ASN A 44 7.63 -30.24 5.22
CA ASN A 44 6.56 -29.30 5.58
C ASN A 44 5.37 -29.34 4.61
N TYR A 45 5.51 -30.03 3.50
CA TYR A 45 4.54 -29.97 2.40
C TYR A 45 3.90 -31.33 2.13
N ASN A 46 2.66 -31.32 1.70
CA ASN A 46 1.94 -32.46 1.14
C ASN A 46 2.37 -32.69 -0.32
N SER A 47 1.99 -33.82 -0.91
CA SER A 47 2.25 -34.16 -2.33
C SER A 47 1.68 -33.10 -3.31
N ASP A 48 0.59 -32.43 -2.94
CA ASP A 48 -0.04 -31.34 -3.71
C ASP A 48 0.68 -29.98 -3.54
N GLY A 49 1.75 -29.92 -2.74
CA GLY A 49 2.50 -28.70 -2.44
C GLY A 49 1.85 -27.77 -1.41
N THR A 50 0.76 -28.18 -0.76
CA THR A 50 0.17 -27.41 0.35
C THR A 50 0.94 -27.67 1.65
N PHE A 51 0.86 -26.73 2.61
CA PHE A 51 1.45 -26.93 3.93
C PHE A 51 0.70 -28.00 4.73
N LYS A 52 1.44 -28.83 5.43
CA LYS A 52 0.87 -29.76 6.42
C LYS A 52 0.26 -28.97 7.56
N ARG A 53 -0.97 -29.31 7.92
CA ARG A 53 -1.68 -28.69 9.06
C ARG A 53 -1.46 -29.46 10.33
N GLY A 54 -1.44 -28.77 11.47
CA GLY A 54 -1.31 -29.41 12.81
C GLY A 54 0.08 -29.94 13.14
N VAL A 55 1.11 -29.69 12.31
CA VAL A 55 2.48 -30.14 12.51
C VAL A 55 3.40 -28.95 12.74
N LYS A 56 4.40 -29.10 13.65
CA LYS A 56 5.45 -28.10 13.82
C LYS A 56 6.31 -28.03 12.56
N LEU A 57 6.27 -26.90 11.87
CA LEU A 57 7.00 -26.70 10.62
C LEU A 57 8.49 -26.45 10.86
N THR A 58 9.33 -27.15 10.14
CA THR A 58 10.79 -26.90 10.10
C THR A 58 11.06 -25.60 9.32
N ARG A 59 11.96 -24.77 9.80
CA ARG A 59 12.25 -23.44 9.20
C ARG A 59 13.73 -23.29 8.84
N ASN A 60 14.29 -24.30 8.21
CA ASN A 60 15.66 -24.23 7.71
C ASN A 60 15.76 -23.24 6.55
N LYS A 61 16.79 -22.39 6.58
CA LYS A 61 17.05 -21.38 5.56
C LYS A 61 18.37 -21.68 4.85
N SER A 62 18.30 -22.10 3.59
CA SER A 62 19.50 -22.29 2.76
C SER A 62 20.23 -20.96 2.51
N LYS A 63 21.51 -21.03 2.10
CA LYS A 63 22.28 -19.84 1.67
C LYS A 63 21.56 -19.10 0.53
N ARG A 64 20.99 -19.85 -0.42
CA ARG A 64 20.19 -19.30 -1.52
C ARG A 64 18.95 -18.57 -1.03
N TYR A 65 18.22 -19.13 -0.06
CA TYR A 65 17.06 -18.47 0.55
C TYR A 65 17.44 -17.13 1.19
N ARG A 66 18.50 -17.11 2.00
CA ARG A 66 18.99 -15.89 2.67
C ARG A 66 19.38 -14.80 1.67
N ARG A 67 20.09 -15.19 0.58
CA ARG A 67 20.46 -14.24 -0.50
C ARG A 67 19.22 -13.63 -1.15
N ILE A 68 18.21 -14.43 -1.50
CA ILE A 68 16.99 -13.94 -2.13
C ILE A 68 16.18 -13.09 -1.13
N GLN A 69 16.14 -13.48 0.13
CA GLN A 69 15.51 -12.70 1.21
C GLN A 69 16.15 -11.30 1.33
N HIS A 70 17.47 -11.23 1.28
CA HIS A 70 18.19 -9.95 1.30
C HIS A 70 17.86 -9.10 0.06
N GLN A 71 17.89 -9.68 -1.14
CA GLN A 71 17.51 -8.98 -2.37
C GLN A 71 16.08 -8.44 -2.29
N LEU A 72 15.15 -9.25 -1.77
CA LEU A 72 13.77 -8.83 -1.58
C LEU A 72 13.65 -7.65 -0.59
N ALA A 73 14.40 -7.70 0.52
CA ALA A 73 14.44 -6.62 1.50
C ALA A 73 14.98 -5.32 0.88
N MET A 74 16.05 -5.41 0.09
CA MET A 74 16.62 -4.24 -0.61
C MET A 74 15.61 -3.60 -1.57
N ILE A 75 14.89 -4.41 -2.36
CA ILE A 75 13.85 -3.90 -3.26
C ILE A 75 12.69 -3.27 -2.50
N GLN A 76 12.28 -3.85 -1.38
CA GLN A 76 11.22 -3.28 -0.54
C GLN A 76 11.65 -1.96 0.07
N HIS A 77 12.92 -1.85 0.50
CA HIS A 77 13.48 -0.61 1.02
C HIS A 77 13.50 0.47 -0.07
N HIS A 78 14.05 0.14 -1.22
CA HIS A 78 14.06 1.05 -2.36
C HIS A 78 12.65 1.52 -2.78
N GLN A 79 11.66 0.61 -2.74
CA GLN A 79 10.26 0.96 -2.99
C GLN A 79 9.72 1.95 -1.94
N ALA A 80 10.11 1.78 -0.68
CA ALA A 80 9.72 2.70 0.39
C ALA A 80 10.38 4.09 0.21
N ASP A 81 11.64 4.13 -0.22
CA ASP A 81 12.37 5.37 -0.47
C ASP A 81 11.77 6.15 -1.64
N ILE A 82 11.51 5.48 -2.78
CA ILE A 82 10.83 6.10 -3.92
C ILE A 82 9.50 6.71 -3.50
N ARG A 83 8.69 5.96 -2.76
CA ARG A 83 7.40 6.45 -2.26
C ARG A 83 7.56 7.66 -1.35
N LYS A 84 8.51 7.60 -0.41
CA LYS A 84 8.82 8.71 0.49
C LYS A 84 9.26 9.95 -0.26
N GLN A 85 10.10 9.78 -1.28
CA GLN A 85 10.57 10.88 -2.13
C GLN A 85 9.42 11.51 -2.91
N GLN A 86 8.59 10.70 -3.59
CA GLN A 86 7.43 11.20 -4.34
C GLN A 86 6.42 11.94 -3.45
N HIS A 87 6.16 11.43 -2.24
CA HIS A 87 5.31 12.13 -1.28
C HIS A 87 5.93 13.43 -0.79
N ASN A 88 7.25 13.47 -0.62
CA ASN A 88 7.95 14.68 -0.23
C ASN A 88 7.91 15.75 -1.34
N GLU A 89 8.11 15.33 -2.59
CA GLU A 89 7.98 16.19 -3.78
C GLU A 89 6.57 16.76 -3.90
N LEU A 90 5.55 15.88 -3.78
CA LEU A 90 4.16 16.28 -3.85
C LEU A 90 3.75 17.20 -2.68
N ALA A 91 4.19 16.90 -1.45
CA ALA A 91 3.91 17.76 -0.31
C ALA A 91 4.56 19.14 -0.49
N ASN A 92 5.78 19.23 -1.02
CA ASN A 92 6.41 20.51 -1.34
C ASN A 92 5.62 21.27 -2.40
N TYR A 93 5.17 20.59 -3.45
CA TYR A 93 4.36 21.19 -4.49
C TYR A 93 3.03 21.74 -3.93
N LEU A 94 2.32 20.96 -3.11
CA LEU A 94 1.07 21.41 -2.48
C LEU A 94 1.30 22.68 -1.62
N LEU A 95 2.41 22.76 -0.92
CA LEU A 95 2.78 23.94 -0.12
C LEU A 95 3.08 25.20 -0.95
N THR A 96 3.26 25.09 -2.27
CA THR A 96 3.34 26.26 -3.16
C THR A 96 1.96 26.77 -3.56
N LEU A 97 0.92 25.94 -3.40
CA LEU A 97 -0.45 26.27 -3.79
C LEU A 97 -1.25 26.96 -2.66
N GLY A 98 -0.85 26.76 -1.40
CA GLY A 98 -1.56 27.36 -0.27
C GLY A 98 -0.93 27.04 1.09
N ASP A 99 -1.50 27.65 2.13
CA ASP A 99 -1.06 27.56 3.52
C ASP A 99 -2.04 26.79 4.43
N CYS A 100 -3.24 26.51 3.93
CA CYS A 100 -4.29 25.78 4.62
C CYS A 100 -4.84 24.67 3.73
N PHE A 101 -4.87 23.45 4.25
CA PHE A 101 -5.31 22.28 3.50
C PHE A 101 -6.48 21.60 4.19
N PHE A 102 -7.56 21.37 3.47
CA PHE A 102 -8.71 20.61 3.95
C PHE A 102 -8.59 19.18 3.41
N VAL A 103 -8.60 18.20 4.30
CA VAL A 103 -8.45 16.78 3.96
C VAL A 103 -9.59 16.00 4.58
N GLU A 104 -10.22 15.13 3.79
CA GLU A 104 -11.25 14.23 4.30
C GLU A 104 -10.67 13.29 5.37
N ASN A 105 -11.36 13.21 6.52
CA ASN A 105 -10.99 12.29 7.59
C ASN A 105 -11.35 10.85 7.17
N MET A 106 -10.38 10.13 6.62
CA MET A 106 -10.56 8.79 6.08
C MET A 106 -9.84 7.74 6.93
N SER A 107 -10.56 6.72 7.39
CA SER A 107 -9.95 5.56 8.04
C SER A 107 -9.29 4.64 7.01
N TYR A 108 -8.00 4.86 6.75
CA TYR A 108 -7.22 3.98 5.86
C TYR A 108 -7.11 2.54 6.39
N CYS A 109 -7.17 2.35 7.70
CA CYS A 109 -7.18 1.02 8.32
C CYS A 109 -8.39 0.21 7.89
N ASP A 110 -9.58 0.81 7.92
CA ASP A 110 -10.81 0.13 7.52
C ASP A 110 -10.85 -0.18 6.04
N LEU A 111 -10.29 0.69 5.20
CA LEU A 111 -10.16 0.46 3.77
C LEU A 111 -9.19 -0.70 3.43
N VAL A 112 -8.21 -0.96 4.28
CA VAL A 112 -7.25 -2.08 4.12
C VAL A 112 -7.87 -3.39 4.57
N HIS A 113 -8.82 -3.37 5.51
CA HIS A 113 -9.45 -4.58 6.03
C HIS A 113 -10.14 -5.39 4.92
N ARG A 114 -9.87 -6.69 4.95
CA ARG A 114 -10.50 -7.63 4.03
C ARG A 114 -11.93 -7.89 4.50
N ALA A 115 -12.90 -7.76 3.60
CA ALA A 115 -14.27 -8.15 3.90
C ALA A 115 -14.32 -9.61 4.40
N ASN A 116 -14.82 -9.82 5.63
CA ASN A 116 -14.90 -11.14 6.24
C ASN A 116 -16.04 -11.97 5.66
N LYS A 117 -17.17 -11.34 5.35
CA LYS A 117 -18.36 -12.02 4.80
C LYS A 117 -18.16 -12.40 3.34
N THR A 118 -18.52 -13.63 3.01
CA THR A 118 -18.55 -14.13 1.65
C THR A 118 -20.01 -14.06 1.18
N GLU A 119 -20.27 -13.30 0.14
CA GLU A 119 -21.60 -13.10 -0.44
C GLU A 119 -21.72 -13.86 -1.75
N ILE A 120 -22.88 -14.40 -2.02
CA ILE A 120 -23.25 -15.04 -3.29
C ILE A 120 -24.03 -14.01 -4.12
N SER A 121 -23.74 -13.93 -5.40
CA SER A 121 -24.48 -13.09 -6.33
C SER A 121 -25.82 -13.75 -6.67
N GLU A 122 -26.90 -13.10 -6.37
CA GLU A 122 -28.26 -13.58 -6.69
C GLU A 122 -28.46 -13.79 -8.19
N LYS A 123 -27.78 -12.97 -9.04
CA LYS A 123 -27.91 -13.06 -10.51
C LYS A 123 -27.15 -14.24 -11.12
N THR A 124 -26.01 -14.65 -10.54
CA THR A 124 -25.12 -15.62 -11.17
C THR A 124 -24.88 -16.88 -10.34
N GLY A 125 -25.36 -16.94 -9.10
CA GLY A 125 -25.11 -18.02 -8.15
C GLY A 125 -23.64 -18.20 -7.74
N ARG A 126 -22.74 -17.30 -8.19
CA ARG A 126 -21.30 -17.38 -7.90
C ARG A 126 -20.93 -16.47 -6.74
N TYR A 127 -19.86 -16.83 -6.04
CA TYR A 127 -19.31 -15.97 -4.99
C TYR A 127 -18.88 -14.61 -5.54
N LYS A 128 -19.38 -13.51 -4.93
CA LYS A 128 -18.96 -12.15 -5.25
C LYS A 128 -17.46 -11.99 -4.98
N ARG A 129 -16.78 -11.32 -5.89
CA ARG A 129 -15.35 -11.00 -5.71
C ARG A 129 -15.19 -10.01 -4.57
N LYS A 130 -14.45 -10.39 -3.54
CA LYS A 130 -14.15 -9.48 -2.41
C LYS A 130 -13.33 -8.29 -2.90
N LYS A 131 -13.79 -7.07 -2.59
CA LYS A 131 -13.01 -5.85 -2.82
C LYS A 131 -11.72 -5.91 -2.00
N ARG A 132 -10.57 -5.62 -2.61
CA ARG A 132 -9.24 -5.72 -1.98
C ARG A 132 -8.42 -4.47 -2.30
N PHE A 133 -8.64 -3.42 -1.55
CA PHE A 133 -7.90 -2.17 -1.71
C PHE A 133 -6.56 -2.16 -0.95
N GLY A 134 -6.39 -3.05 0.03
CA GLY A 134 -5.26 -3.04 0.96
C GLY A 134 -3.89 -3.01 0.29
N LYS A 135 -3.71 -3.73 -0.84
CA LYS A 135 -2.45 -3.70 -1.57
C LYS A 135 -2.19 -2.34 -2.23
N SER A 136 -3.21 -1.76 -2.84
CA SER A 136 -3.10 -0.45 -3.48
C SER A 136 -2.82 0.64 -2.44
N ILE A 137 -3.55 0.64 -1.33
CA ILE A 137 -3.35 1.58 -0.22
C ILE A 137 -1.98 1.42 0.41
N ALA A 138 -1.52 0.18 0.64
CA ALA A 138 -0.18 -0.08 1.17
C ALA A 138 0.94 0.39 0.22
N ASN A 139 0.77 0.21 -1.08
CA ASN A 139 1.74 0.67 -2.06
C ASN A 139 1.76 2.19 -2.19
N LYS A 140 0.60 2.83 -2.16
CA LYS A 140 0.45 4.28 -2.34
C LYS A 140 0.62 5.08 -1.03
N ALA A 141 0.38 4.45 0.13
CA ALA A 141 0.52 5.01 1.48
C ALA A 141 -0.01 6.45 1.63
N PRO A 142 -1.30 6.73 1.35
CA PRO A 142 -1.84 8.08 1.39
C PRO A 142 -1.72 8.74 2.77
N ALA A 143 -1.85 7.98 3.86
CA ALA A 143 -1.65 8.49 5.21
C ALA A 143 -0.24 9.08 5.44
N MET A 144 0.79 8.52 4.76
CA MET A 144 2.15 9.06 4.82
C MET A 144 2.23 10.46 4.20
N LEU A 145 1.56 10.70 3.07
CA LEU A 145 1.51 12.03 2.46
C LEU A 145 0.89 13.05 3.41
N ILE A 146 -0.27 12.72 4.02
CA ILE A 146 -0.95 13.62 4.96
C ILE A 146 -0.06 13.92 6.17
N THR A 147 0.61 12.89 6.72
CA THR A 147 1.54 13.08 7.84
C THR A 147 2.70 14.01 7.46
N MET A 148 3.29 13.82 6.28
CA MET A 148 4.37 14.68 5.79
C MET A 148 3.89 16.13 5.58
N LEU A 149 2.69 16.31 5.03
CA LEU A 149 2.11 17.62 4.82
C LEU A 149 1.88 18.33 6.15
N LYS A 150 1.30 17.64 7.15
CA LYS A 150 1.13 18.17 8.52
C LYS A 150 2.46 18.61 9.13
N GLN A 151 3.49 17.76 9.08
CA GLN A 151 4.82 18.07 9.61
C GLN A 151 5.45 19.29 8.93
N LYS A 152 5.34 19.38 7.61
CA LYS A 152 5.87 20.51 6.83
C LYS A 152 5.14 21.81 7.10
N CYS A 153 3.81 21.77 7.24
CA CYS A 153 3.02 22.95 7.63
C CYS A 153 3.45 23.44 9.02
N GLN A 154 3.57 22.52 9.96
CA GLN A 154 3.99 22.86 11.33
C GLN A 154 5.39 23.48 11.35
N SER A 155 6.37 22.88 10.63
CA SER A 155 7.75 23.40 10.58
C SER A 155 7.87 24.77 9.92
N ARG A 156 6.91 25.16 9.08
CA ARG A 156 6.86 26.46 8.39
C ARG A 156 5.93 27.49 9.04
N GLY A 157 5.27 27.14 10.15
CA GLY A 157 4.30 28.02 10.82
C GLY A 157 3.05 28.33 9.99
N LEU A 158 2.65 27.44 9.07
CA LEU A 158 1.48 27.59 8.22
C LEU A 158 0.19 27.23 8.98
N LYS A 159 -0.97 27.63 8.44
CA LYS A 159 -2.30 27.29 9.02
C LYS A 159 -2.57 25.79 9.14
N GLY A 160 -1.88 24.98 8.31
CA GLY A 160 -1.81 23.54 8.45
C GLY A 160 -2.92 22.77 7.75
N VAL A 161 -3.09 21.51 8.19
CA VAL A 161 -4.05 20.56 7.61
C VAL A 161 -5.24 20.46 8.56
N LYS A 162 -6.42 20.76 8.07
CA LYS A 162 -7.70 20.61 8.77
C LYS A 162 -8.42 19.37 8.25
N GLU A 163 -8.84 18.50 9.14
CA GLU A 163 -9.64 17.33 8.78
C GLU A 163 -11.11 17.72 8.73
N VAL A 164 -11.75 17.33 7.63
CA VAL A 164 -13.17 17.57 7.37
C VAL A 164 -13.92 16.25 7.48
N ASP A 165 -15.12 16.26 8.03
CA ASP A 165 -15.96 15.08 8.17
C ASP A 165 -16.26 14.48 6.78
N THR A 166 -16.32 13.16 6.70
CA THR A 166 -16.67 12.39 5.50
C THR A 166 -18.07 12.68 4.96
N HIS A 167 -18.95 13.24 5.79
CA HIS A 167 -20.29 13.69 5.36
C HIS A 167 -20.25 14.96 4.51
N VAL A 168 -19.16 15.75 4.62
CA VAL A 168 -18.93 16.90 3.73
C VAL A 168 -18.34 16.33 2.43
N ARG A 169 -19.16 16.27 1.38
CA ARG A 169 -18.76 15.79 0.06
C ARG A 169 -17.83 16.80 -0.61
N ALA A 170 -16.57 16.82 -0.19
CA ALA A 170 -15.55 17.76 -0.68
C ALA A 170 -15.33 17.70 -2.21
N SER A 171 -15.76 16.61 -2.87
CA SER A 171 -15.69 16.45 -4.32
C SER A 171 -16.87 17.05 -5.09
N GLN A 172 -17.83 17.68 -4.40
CA GLN A 172 -19.02 18.26 -5.02
C GLN A 172 -19.08 19.80 -4.93
N TYR A 173 -18.03 20.43 -4.39
CA TYR A 173 -17.88 21.89 -4.31
C TYR A 173 -16.71 22.36 -5.16
#